data_765bf06cd674b8dfa3fc1484d73d512f
#
_entry.id   765bf06cd674b8dfa3fc1484d73d512f
#
_cell.length_a   1.000
_cell.length_b   1.000
_cell.length_c   1.000
_cell.angle_alpha   90.00
_cell.angle_beta   90.00
_cell.angle_gamma   90.00
#
_symmetry.space_group_name_H-M   'P 1'
#
loop_
_entity.id
_entity.type
_entity.pdbx_description
1 polymer ?
#
loop_
_entity_poly.entity_id
_entity_poly.type
_entity_poly.pdbx_seq_one_letter_code
_entity_poly.pdbx_strand_id
1 'polypeptide(L)'
;MVLINETISGTTFIVFMGLAYNILTPAKNLSKSFYSIKKGNAAAERVFEIIEFKPANDSNRDQLLETFKDKIEFKNVDFSYGQSKILDKISFTIKKGQSVALVGSSGSGKTTIANLLNGFYNSDSGSISIDGMEISSITRESLYKKISIVTQESILFNDTIMNNIRIGDLDSTDEDIVNAAKESNAHEFILEQSEKYDTNIGDYGGKLSGGQKQRLTIARAMLKCPSILILDEATSSLDSESEKKIQDAIDKLMIGKTSLIIAHKFSTIKKCDKIILIDKGRILAEGTHDELINSNSSYKNMNELQM
;
A
#
# COMPACT_ATOMS: atom_id res chain seq x y z
N MET A 1 -40.60 41.12 -48.51
CA MET A 1 -42.06 40.99 -48.57
C MET A 1 -42.79 41.94 -47.62
N VAL A 2 -42.34 42.15 -46.38
CA VAL A 2 -42.97 43.02 -45.36
C VAL A 2 -42.90 44.50 -45.71
N LEU A 3 -41.85 44.99 -46.41
CA LEU A 3 -41.68 46.37 -46.87
C LEU A 3 -42.53 46.75 -48.11
N ILE A 4 -43.07 45.76 -48.85
CA ILE A 4 -43.82 45.99 -50.11
C ILE A 4 -45.33 46.23 -49.81
N ASN A 5 -45.82 45.85 -48.61
CA ASN A 5 -47.23 45.98 -48.21
C ASN A 5 -47.52 47.15 -47.25
N GLU A 6 -46.61 48.12 -47.11
CA GLU A 6 -46.70 49.31 -46.25
C GLU A 6 -47.15 49.05 -44.78
N THR A 7 -47.05 47.84 -44.31
CA THR A 7 -47.46 47.45 -42.95
C THR A 7 -46.49 47.93 -41.89
N ILE A 8 -45.23 48.21 -42.25
CA ILE A 8 -44.20 48.72 -41.32
C ILE A 8 -43.34 49.73 -42.09
N SER A 9 -43.14 50.95 -41.53
CA SER A 9 -42.27 51.95 -42.13
C SER A 9 -40.79 51.49 -42.10
N GLY A 10 -39.98 51.91 -43.11
CA GLY A 10 -38.57 51.56 -43.20
C GLY A 10 -37.78 51.91 -41.90
N THR A 11 -38.14 53.06 -41.29
CA THR A 11 -37.55 53.50 -40.02
C THR A 11 -37.86 52.56 -38.88
N THR A 12 -39.11 52.12 -38.77
CA THR A 12 -39.54 51.17 -37.73
C THR A 12 -38.84 49.83 -37.86
N PHE A 13 -38.64 49.37 -39.14
CA PHE A 13 -37.88 48.13 -39.41
C PHE A 13 -36.41 48.23 -38.98
N ILE A 14 -35.75 49.36 -39.28
CA ILE A 14 -34.33 49.53 -38.86
C ILE A 14 -34.21 49.58 -37.35
N VAL A 15 -35.10 50.29 -36.65
CA VAL A 15 -35.14 50.34 -35.18
C VAL A 15 -35.39 48.95 -34.58
N PHE A 16 -36.33 48.20 -35.14
CA PHE A 16 -36.59 46.84 -34.73
C PHE A 16 -35.40 45.90 -34.89
N MET A 17 -34.69 46.00 -36.06
CA MET A 17 -33.48 45.22 -36.27
C MET A 17 -32.36 45.60 -35.33
N GLY A 18 -32.20 46.87 -34.98
CA GLY A 18 -31.24 47.36 -34.00
C GLY A 18 -31.54 46.81 -32.57
N LEU A 19 -32.82 46.85 -32.17
CA LEU A 19 -33.24 46.28 -30.89
C LEU A 19 -33.05 44.78 -30.82
N ALA A 20 -33.44 44.06 -31.88
CA ALA A 20 -33.26 42.59 -31.98
C ALA A 20 -31.78 42.22 -31.90
N TYR A 21 -30.89 42.97 -32.56
CA TYR A 21 -29.44 42.73 -32.46
C TYR A 21 -28.89 42.92 -31.06
N ASN A 22 -29.36 43.95 -30.34
CA ASN A 22 -28.94 44.23 -28.97
C ASN A 22 -29.39 43.14 -27.96
N ILE A 23 -30.42 42.36 -28.25
CA ILE A 23 -30.86 41.24 -27.43
C ILE A 23 -29.95 40.03 -27.58
N LEU A 24 -29.27 39.85 -28.73
CA LEU A 24 -28.42 38.65 -28.97
C LEU A 24 -27.23 38.56 -28.01
N THR A 25 -26.62 39.67 -27.66
CA THR A 25 -25.46 39.70 -26.75
C THR A 25 -25.81 39.25 -25.34
N PRO A 26 -26.83 39.83 -24.67
CA PRO A 26 -27.24 39.36 -23.36
C PRO A 26 -27.76 37.91 -23.39
N ALA A 27 -28.44 37.48 -24.45
CA ALA A 27 -28.88 36.08 -24.58
C ALA A 27 -27.69 35.11 -24.68
N LYS A 28 -26.65 35.43 -25.42
CA LYS A 28 -25.40 34.66 -25.44
C LYS A 28 -24.71 34.63 -24.08
N ASN A 29 -24.65 35.76 -23.37
CA ASN A 29 -24.05 35.84 -22.07
C ASN A 29 -24.81 35.01 -21.05
N LEU A 30 -26.14 35.02 -21.07
CA LEU A 30 -26.99 34.16 -20.23
C LEU A 30 -26.70 32.69 -20.47
N SER A 31 -26.64 32.25 -21.73
CA SER A 31 -26.29 30.88 -22.10
C SER A 31 -24.91 30.48 -21.61
N LYS A 32 -23.90 31.36 -21.73
CA LYS A 32 -22.55 31.12 -21.20
C LYS A 32 -22.55 31.00 -19.69
N SER A 33 -23.26 31.88 -18.98
CA SER A 33 -23.37 31.82 -17.51
C SER A 33 -24.03 30.54 -17.05
N PHE A 34 -25.10 30.12 -17.69
CA PHE A 34 -25.76 28.85 -17.41
C PHE A 34 -24.84 27.64 -17.58
N TYR A 35 -24.07 27.63 -18.68
CA TYR A 35 -23.07 26.59 -18.94
C TYR A 35 -21.94 26.59 -17.89
N SER A 36 -21.48 27.78 -17.50
CA SER A 36 -20.44 27.91 -16.45
C SER A 36 -20.93 27.43 -15.09
N ILE A 37 -22.17 27.72 -14.69
CA ILE A 37 -22.79 27.21 -13.48
C ILE A 37 -22.87 25.68 -13.51
N LYS A 38 -23.34 25.12 -14.63
CA LYS A 38 -23.45 23.65 -14.79
C LYS A 38 -22.08 22.97 -14.69
N LYS A 39 -21.04 23.56 -15.29
CA LYS A 39 -19.66 23.08 -15.17
C LYS A 39 -19.13 23.19 -13.75
N GLY A 40 -19.42 24.30 -13.07
CA GLY A 40 -19.05 24.52 -11.66
C GLY A 40 -19.70 23.51 -10.73
N ASN A 41 -21.00 23.24 -10.91
CA ASN A 41 -21.69 22.21 -10.14
C ASN A 41 -21.10 20.81 -10.33
N ALA A 42 -20.81 20.41 -11.57
CA ALA A 42 -20.20 19.11 -11.84
C ALA A 42 -18.79 18.98 -11.23
N ALA A 43 -18.03 20.08 -11.14
CA ALA A 43 -16.75 20.09 -10.46
C ALA A 43 -16.93 20.03 -8.93
N ALA A 44 -17.92 20.77 -8.38
CA ALA A 44 -18.23 20.73 -6.96
C ALA A 44 -18.71 19.34 -6.51
N GLU A 45 -19.58 18.67 -7.28
CA GLU A 45 -20.02 17.31 -6.99
C GLU A 45 -18.84 16.34 -6.84
N ARG A 46 -17.86 16.40 -7.73
CA ARG A 46 -16.65 15.54 -7.63
C ARG A 46 -15.82 15.84 -6.38
N VAL A 47 -15.75 17.09 -5.97
CA VAL A 47 -15.03 17.50 -4.74
C VAL A 47 -15.79 16.99 -3.51
N PHE A 48 -17.11 17.19 -3.48
CA PHE A 48 -17.95 16.70 -2.37
C PHE A 48 -17.96 15.18 -2.29
N GLU A 49 -17.97 14.46 -3.41
CA GLU A 49 -17.86 13.01 -3.44
C GLU A 49 -16.60 12.51 -2.69
N ILE A 50 -15.47 13.23 -2.83
CA ILE A 50 -14.24 12.91 -2.10
C ILE A 50 -14.32 13.33 -0.63
N ILE A 51 -14.83 14.55 -0.33
CA ILE A 51 -14.91 15.08 1.04
C ILE A 51 -15.90 14.27 1.88
N GLU A 52 -17.04 13.90 1.29
CA GLU A 52 -18.11 13.15 1.96
C GLU A 52 -17.86 11.63 1.96
N PHE A 53 -16.82 11.17 1.24
CA PHE A 53 -16.45 9.76 1.22
C PHE A 53 -16.15 9.28 2.63
N LYS A 54 -17.08 8.55 3.21
CA LYS A 54 -16.86 7.82 4.46
C LYS A 54 -16.37 6.42 4.10
N PRO A 55 -15.17 6.03 4.56
CA PRO A 55 -14.72 4.65 4.40
C PRO A 55 -15.79 3.72 4.97
N ALA A 56 -16.38 2.89 4.14
CA ALA A 56 -17.54 2.06 4.50
C ALA A 56 -17.28 1.07 5.67
N ASN A 57 -16.04 0.97 6.14
CA ASN A 57 -15.59 -0.11 7.01
C ASN A 57 -15.06 0.31 8.37
N ASP A 58 -15.10 1.59 8.76
CA ASP A 58 -14.58 2.03 10.07
C ASP A 58 -15.64 2.12 11.18
N SER A 59 -16.93 2.04 10.85
CA SER A 59 -18.00 2.18 11.83
C SER A 59 -18.10 1.04 12.87
N ASN A 60 -17.46 -0.10 12.62
CA ASN A 60 -17.49 -1.28 13.49
C ASN A 60 -16.12 -1.59 14.12
N ARG A 61 -15.12 -0.68 13.98
CA ARG A 61 -13.77 -0.87 14.53
C ARG A 61 -13.66 -0.17 15.88
N ASP A 62 -13.94 -0.90 16.96
CA ASP A 62 -13.96 -0.39 18.33
C ASP A 62 -12.99 -1.13 19.27
N GLN A 63 -12.43 -2.26 18.84
CA GLN A 63 -11.52 -3.05 19.65
C GLN A 63 -10.08 -2.52 19.56
N LEU A 64 -9.39 -2.48 20.71
CA LEU A 64 -7.99 -2.07 20.78
C LEU A 64 -7.08 -3.30 20.88
N LEU A 65 -6.14 -3.41 19.94
CA LEU A 65 -5.06 -4.41 20.00
C LEU A 65 -3.89 -3.85 20.81
N GLU A 66 -3.95 -3.97 22.14
CA GLU A 66 -2.90 -3.47 23.02
C GLU A 66 -1.60 -4.25 22.89
N THR A 67 -1.68 -5.57 22.87
CA THR A 67 -0.52 -6.46 22.76
C THR A 67 -0.82 -7.66 21.88
N PHE A 68 0.19 -8.15 21.16
CA PHE A 68 0.13 -9.41 20.43
C PHE A 68 0.78 -10.52 21.25
N LYS A 69 0.04 -11.60 21.58
CA LYS A 69 0.44 -12.62 22.57
C LYS A 69 0.58 -14.03 22.03
N ASP A 70 -0.27 -14.46 21.08
CA ASP A 70 -0.40 -15.87 20.70
C ASP A 70 -0.24 -16.09 19.20
N LYS A 71 -1.24 -15.69 18.39
CA LYS A 71 -1.29 -16.09 16.99
C LYS A 71 -2.07 -15.13 16.08
N ILE A 72 -1.77 -15.24 14.79
CA ILE A 72 -2.59 -14.74 13.68
C ILE A 72 -3.27 -15.94 13.03
N GLU A 73 -4.55 -15.88 12.75
CA GLU A 73 -5.32 -16.98 12.20
C GLU A 73 -6.18 -16.55 11.02
N PHE A 74 -6.05 -17.27 9.92
CA PHE A 74 -6.93 -17.19 8.74
C PHE A 74 -7.84 -18.42 8.75
N LYS A 75 -9.16 -18.24 8.65
CA LYS A 75 -10.16 -19.32 8.63
C LYS A 75 -11.06 -19.20 7.43
N ASN A 76 -10.94 -20.12 6.48
CA ASN A 76 -11.77 -20.23 5.28
C ASN A 76 -11.97 -18.89 4.55
N VAL A 77 -10.90 -18.13 4.40
CA VAL A 77 -10.94 -16.77 3.85
C VAL A 77 -11.11 -16.83 2.33
N ASP A 78 -12.21 -16.23 1.86
CA ASP A 78 -12.45 -15.92 0.46
C ASP A 78 -12.25 -14.42 0.22
N PHE A 79 -11.73 -14.08 -0.94
CA PHE A 79 -11.56 -12.68 -1.33
C PHE A 79 -11.54 -12.50 -2.85
N SER A 80 -12.17 -11.41 -3.31
CA SER A 80 -12.24 -11.02 -4.72
C SER A 80 -11.94 -9.53 -4.90
N TYR A 81 -11.24 -9.17 -5.97
CA TYR A 81 -11.20 -7.81 -6.47
C TYR A 81 -12.32 -7.63 -7.51
N GLY A 82 -13.41 -6.96 -7.11
CA GLY A 82 -14.61 -6.85 -7.94
C GLY A 82 -15.22 -8.22 -8.24
N GLN A 83 -15.23 -8.64 -9.50
CA GLN A 83 -15.77 -9.95 -9.88
C GLN A 83 -14.72 -11.08 -9.94
N SER A 84 -13.45 -10.76 -9.78
CA SER A 84 -12.36 -11.74 -9.89
C SER A 84 -12.02 -12.33 -8.53
N LYS A 85 -12.36 -13.61 -8.30
CA LYS A 85 -11.98 -14.34 -7.08
C LYS A 85 -10.47 -14.58 -7.08
N ILE A 86 -9.80 -14.13 -6.01
CA ILE A 86 -8.34 -14.23 -5.83
C ILE A 86 -7.98 -15.27 -4.78
N LEU A 87 -8.72 -15.32 -3.67
CA LEU A 87 -8.50 -16.30 -2.61
C LEU A 87 -9.72 -17.19 -2.46
N ASP A 88 -9.49 -18.48 -2.26
CA ASP A 88 -10.51 -19.50 -2.14
C ASP A 88 -10.25 -20.38 -0.91
N LYS A 89 -10.99 -20.13 0.17
CA LYS A 89 -10.96 -20.84 1.46
C LYS A 89 -9.56 -20.98 2.06
N ILE A 90 -8.80 -19.89 2.06
CA ILE A 90 -7.47 -19.84 2.68
C ILE A 90 -7.59 -20.03 4.19
N SER A 91 -6.88 -21.02 4.73
CA SER A 91 -6.84 -21.31 6.17
C SER A 91 -5.42 -21.66 6.60
N PHE A 92 -4.83 -20.87 7.50
CA PHE A 92 -3.54 -21.14 8.11
C PHE A 92 -3.36 -20.31 9.40
N THR A 93 -2.33 -20.65 10.15
CA THR A 93 -2.00 -19.97 11.41
C THR A 93 -0.52 -19.59 11.43
N ILE A 94 -0.21 -18.41 11.98
CA ILE A 94 1.14 -17.94 12.29
C ILE A 94 1.21 -17.77 13.81
N LYS A 95 2.07 -18.50 14.48
CA LYS A 95 2.30 -18.36 15.92
C LYS A 95 3.18 -17.16 16.23
N LYS A 96 3.05 -16.58 17.40
CA LYS A 96 3.95 -15.50 17.86
C LYS A 96 5.42 -15.91 17.76
N GLY A 97 6.24 -15.03 17.19
CA GLY A 97 7.67 -15.27 16.96
C GLY A 97 7.97 -16.18 15.77
N GLN A 98 6.95 -16.71 15.07
CA GLN A 98 7.13 -17.56 13.91
C GLN A 98 7.33 -16.72 12.63
N SER A 99 8.26 -17.17 11.78
CA SER A 99 8.44 -16.67 10.41
C SER A 99 7.74 -17.61 9.43
N VAL A 100 6.82 -17.06 8.61
CA VAL A 100 6.05 -17.81 7.62
C VAL A 100 6.28 -17.23 6.24
N ALA A 101 6.77 -18.06 5.30
CA ALA A 101 6.95 -17.67 3.91
C ALA A 101 5.75 -18.08 3.05
N LEU A 102 5.21 -17.16 2.26
CA LEU A 102 4.25 -17.43 1.19
C LEU A 102 4.99 -17.62 -0.13
N VAL A 103 4.83 -18.78 -0.75
CA VAL A 103 5.50 -19.15 -2.00
C VAL A 103 4.45 -19.54 -3.04
N GLY A 104 4.69 -19.22 -4.29
CA GLY A 104 3.78 -19.54 -5.39
C GLY A 104 4.01 -18.66 -6.61
N SER A 105 3.34 -18.97 -7.71
CA SER A 105 3.42 -18.20 -8.96
C SER A 105 2.97 -16.74 -8.79
N SER A 106 3.36 -15.88 -9.73
CA SER A 106 2.82 -14.51 -9.77
C SER A 106 1.29 -14.56 -9.92
N GLY A 107 0.57 -13.70 -9.21
CA GLY A 107 -0.88 -13.69 -9.21
C GLY A 107 -1.55 -14.80 -8.38
N SER A 108 -0.80 -15.62 -7.62
CA SER A 108 -1.39 -16.69 -6.78
C SER A 108 -2.14 -16.19 -5.54
N GLY A 109 -2.07 -14.87 -5.20
CA GLY A 109 -2.78 -14.28 -4.08
C GLY A 109 -1.92 -13.91 -2.86
N LYS A 110 -0.58 -14.06 -2.92
CA LYS A 110 0.33 -13.79 -1.80
C LYS A 110 0.23 -12.34 -1.28
N THR A 111 0.37 -11.36 -2.15
CA THR A 111 0.24 -9.93 -1.79
C THR A 111 -1.18 -9.60 -1.30
N THR A 112 -2.20 -10.29 -1.81
CA THR A 112 -3.59 -10.15 -1.31
C THR A 112 -3.72 -10.59 0.14
N ILE A 113 -3.08 -11.71 0.53
CA ILE A 113 -3.04 -12.17 1.93
C ILE A 113 -2.37 -11.12 2.83
N ALA A 114 -1.23 -10.54 2.39
CA ALA A 114 -0.55 -9.48 3.11
C ALA A 114 -1.44 -8.22 3.28
N ASN A 115 -2.15 -7.83 2.23
CA ASN A 115 -3.05 -6.69 2.24
C ASN A 115 -4.25 -6.89 3.18
N LEU A 116 -4.80 -8.12 3.22
CA LEU A 116 -5.86 -8.48 4.15
C LEU A 116 -5.36 -8.46 5.59
N LEU A 117 -4.17 -9.00 5.87
CA LEU A 117 -3.57 -8.96 7.21
C LEU A 117 -3.30 -7.52 7.66
N ASN A 118 -2.92 -6.63 6.74
CA ASN A 118 -2.71 -5.22 7.05
C ASN A 118 -4.03 -4.42 7.18
N GLY A 119 -5.18 -5.06 6.93
CA GLY A 119 -6.50 -4.44 7.05
C GLY A 119 -6.83 -3.44 5.94
N PHE A 120 -6.13 -3.48 4.79
CA PHE A 120 -6.44 -2.64 3.63
C PHE A 120 -7.75 -3.04 2.98
N TYR A 121 -8.10 -4.33 3.06
CA TYR A 121 -9.35 -4.90 2.56
C TYR A 121 -9.96 -5.80 3.63
N ASN A 122 -11.27 -6.02 3.55
CA ASN A 122 -11.96 -7.04 4.33
C ASN A 122 -12.16 -8.28 3.45
N SER A 123 -12.21 -9.47 4.06
CA SER A 123 -12.55 -10.72 3.36
C SER A 123 -14.03 -10.73 2.95
N ASP A 124 -14.34 -11.40 1.83
CA ASP A 124 -15.73 -11.61 1.38
C ASP A 124 -16.44 -12.62 2.30
N SER A 125 -15.72 -13.65 2.74
CA SER A 125 -16.17 -14.65 3.71
C SER A 125 -15.00 -15.21 4.52
N GLY A 126 -15.29 -15.97 5.56
CA GLY A 126 -14.31 -16.43 6.52
C GLY A 126 -13.91 -15.34 7.50
N SER A 127 -12.84 -15.54 8.26
CA SER A 127 -12.37 -14.59 9.26
C SER A 127 -10.84 -14.53 9.32
N ILE A 128 -10.31 -13.35 9.62
CA ILE A 128 -8.90 -13.13 9.90
C ILE A 128 -8.82 -12.52 11.30
N SER A 129 -8.09 -13.17 12.21
CA SER A 129 -8.01 -12.72 13.59
C SER A 129 -6.58 -12.66 14.10
N ILE A 130 -6.35 -11.74 15.04
CA ILE A 130 -5.12 -11.59 15.83
C ILE A 130 -5.50 -11.85 17.29
N ASP A 131 -4.95 -12.89 17.91
CA ASP A 131 -5.30 -13.32 19.27
C ASP A 131 -6.81 -13.51 19.50
N GLY A 132 -7.53 -13.98 18.50
CA GLY A 132 -8.98 -14.19 18.52
C GLY A 132 -9.83 -12.94 18.23
N MET A 133 -9.23 -11.74 18.13
CA MET A 133 -9.93 -10.52 17.72
C MET A 133 -9.94 -10.43 16.19
N GLU A 134 -11.12 -10.26 15.58
CA GLU A 134 -11.22 -10.06 14.14
C GLU A 134 -10.55 -8.76 13.69
N ILE A 135 -9.74 -8.80 12.63
CA ILE A 135 -9.07 -7.61 12.08
C ILE A 135 -10.09 -6.52 11.70
N SER A 136 -11.26 -6.90 11.23
CA SER A 136 -12.35 -5.99 10.88
C SER A 136 -12.92 -5.22 12.08
N SER A 137 -12.75 -5.70 13.31
CA SER A 137 -13.20 -5.03 14.53
C SER A 137 -12.09 -4.21 15.22
N ILE A 138 -10.81 -4.45 14.89
CA ILE A 138 -9.68 -3.76 15.51
C ILE A 138 -9.57 -2.33 14.93
N THR A 139 -9.37 -1.32 15.78
CA THR A 139 -9.12 0.05 15.33
C THR A 139 -7.86 0.11 14.48
N ARG A 140 -7.92 0.87 13.37
CA ARG A 140 -6.76 0.99 12.44
C ARG A 140 -5.52 1.49 13.15
N GLU A 141 -5.66 2.44 14.05
CA GLU A 141 -4.55 2.98 14.81
C GLU A 141 -3.84 1.92 15.64
N SER A 142 -4.58 1.08 16.39
CA SER A 142 -3.98 0.03 17.20
C SER A 142 -3.40 -1.11 16.35
N LEU A 143 -4.05 -1.45 15.23
CA LEU A 143 -3.55 -2.43 14.27
C LEU A 143 -2.23 -1.96 13.65
N TYR A 144 -2.19 -0.73 13.13
CA TYR A 144 -0.99 -0.18 12.50
C TYR A 144 0.16 0.04 13.48
N LYS A 145 -0.10 0.28 14.77
CA LYS A 145 0.97 0.29 15.79
C LYS A 145 1.66 -1.08 15.94
N LYS A 146 0.96 -2.20 15.65
CA LYS A 146 1.50 -3.55 15.82
C LYS A 146 2.06 -4.16 14.55
N ILE A 147 1.61 -3.70 13.37
CA ILE A 147 2.05 -4.23 12.07
C ILE A 147 2.95 -3.22 11.37
N SER A 148 4.02 -3.69 10.77
CA SER A 148 4.80 -2.93 9.77
C SER A 148 4.91 -3.73 8.48
N ILE A 149 4.88 -3.02 7.35
CA ILE A 149 5.08 -3.61 6.04
C ILE A 149 6.31 -2.98 5.38
N VAL A 150 7.16 -3.83 4.82
CA VAL A 150 8.26 -3.44 3.94
C VAL A 150 7.91 -3.97 2.56
N THR A 151 7.56 -3.07 1.65
CA THR A 151 7.11 -3.39 0.29
C THR A 151 8.28 -3.43 -0.69
N GLN A 152 8.06 -4.02 -1.85
CA GLN A 152 9.00 -4.05 -2.97
C GLN A 152 9.34 -2.62 -3.44
N GLU A 153 8.33 -1.77 -3.59
CA GLU A 153 8.53 -0.36 -3.92
C GLU A 153 8.66 0.46 -2.65
N SER A 154 9.81 1.13 -2.52
CA SER A 154 10.09 2.01 -1.38
C SER A 154 9.37 3.35 -1.56
N ILE A 155 8.29 3.57 -0.82
CA ILE A 155 7.56 4.84 -0.84
C ILE A 155 8.27 5.84 0.09
N LEU A 156 8.89 6.86 -0.52
CA LEU A 156 9.58 7.93 0.18
C LEU A 156 8.93 9.28 -0.16
N PHE A 157 8.92 10.19 0.82
CA PHE A 157 8.35 11.51 0.69
C PHE A 157 9.42 12.53 0.30
N ASN A 158 9.02 13.59 -0.40
CA ASN A 158 9.88 14.72 -0.71
C ASN A 158 10.17 15.53 0.57
N ASP A 159 11.09 15.03 1.35
CA ASP A 159 11.51 15.57 2.64
C ASP A 159 12.94 15.14 2.95
N THR A 160 13.46 15.49 4.11
CA THR A 160 14.77 15.06 4.58
C THR A 160 14.84 13.56 4.83
N ILE A 161 16.04 12.99 4.84
CA ILE A 161 16.29 11.60 5.24
C ILE A 161 15.80 11.38 6.68
N MET A 162 16.11 12.31 7.59
CA MET A 162 15.69 12.28 8.99
C MET A 162 14.16 12.12 9.10
N ASN A 163 13.40 13.01 8.45
CA ASN A 163 11.94 12.99 8.50
C ASN A 163 11.37 11.74 7.84
N ASN A 164 11.98 11.27 6.76
CA ASN A 164 11.58 10.02 6.13
C ASN A 164 11.72 8.80 7.05
N ILE A 165 12.73 8.73 7.90
CA ILE A 165 12.87 7.65 8.89
C ILE A 165 11.90 7.86 10.05
N ARG A 166 11.73 9.11 10.54
CA ARG A 166 10.85 9.47 11.66
C ARG A 166 9.38 9.11 11.44
N ILE A 167 8.93 8.91 10.19
CA ILE A 167 7.58 8.38 9.90
C ILE A 167 7.33 7.02 10.58
N GLY A 168 8.36 6.26 10.90
CA GLY A 168 8.25 5.00 11.65
C GLY A 168 7.67 5.21 13.04
N ASP A 169 8.14 6.26 13.73
CA ASP A 169 7.65 6.70 15.03
C ASP A 169 7.89 8.22 15.15
N LEU A 170 6.81 9.00 15.16
CA LEU A 170 6.86 10.47 15.17
C LEU A 170 7.39 11.04 16.50
N ASP A 171 7.29 10.29 17.58
CA ASP A 171 7.73 10.68 18.92
C ASP A 171 9.20 10.29 19.20
N SER A 172 9.87 9.64 18.24
CA SER A 172 11.26 9.19 18.37
C SER A 172 12.27 10.33 18.43
N THR A 173 13.34 10.14 19.20
CA THR A 173 14.47 11.05 19.27
C THR A 173 15.37 10.93 18.03
N ASP A 174 16.19 11.95 17.77
CA ASP A 174 17.19 11.89 16.69
C ASP A 174 18.19 10.74 16.89
N GLU A 175 18.51 10.39 18.13
CA GLU A 175 19.37 9.26 18.46
C GLU A 175 18.73 7.92 18.08
N ASP A 176 17.43 7.74 18.32
CA ASP A 176 16.69 6.55 17.90
C ASP A 176 16.69 6.39 16.38
N ILE A 177 16.52 7.49 15.65
CA ILE A 177 16.58 7.52 14.18
C ILE A 177 17.96 7.12 13.67
N VAL A 178 19.02 7.66 14.27
CA VAL A 178 20.41 7.32 13.92
C VAL A 178 20.68 5.83 14.21
N ASN A 179 20.20 5.30 15.31
CA ASN A 179 20.33 3.88 15.65
C ASN A 179 19.59 2.98 14.65
N ALA A 180 18.34 3.31 14.30
CA ALA A 180 17.59 2.59 13.27
C ALA A 180 18.29 2.63 11.89
N ALA A 181 18.93 3.77 11.54
CA ALA A 181 19.70 3.90 10.33
C ALA A 181 20.98 3.03 10.34
N LYS A 182 21.65 2.90 11.49
CA LYS A 182 22.81 2.00 11.65
C LYS A 182 22.40 0.53 11.50
N GLU A 183 21.34 0.11 12.16
CA GLU A 183 20.84 -1.26 12.10
C GLU A 183 20.38 -1.66 10.70
N SER A 184 19.79 -0.73 9.95
CA SER A 184 19.35 -0.94 8.57
C SER A 184 20.49 -0.81 7.54
N ASN A 185 21.75 -0.64 7.95
CA ASN A 185 22.90 -0.37 7.09
C ASN A 185 22.71 0.91 6.21
N ALA A 186 21.92 1.88 6.69
CA ALA A 186 21.69 3.14 6.00
C ALA A 186 22.66 4.25 6.42
N HIS A 187 23.20 4.21 7.64
CA HIS A 187 23.97 5.28 8.26
C HIS A 187 25.16 5.73 7.41
N GLU A 188 25.94 4.79 6.86
CA GLU A 188 27.14 5.09 6.09
C GLU A 188 26.85 5.96 4.88
N PHE A 189 25.90 5.54 4.01
CA PHE A 189 25.56 6.32 2.83
C PHE A 189 24.89 7.67 3.17
N ILE A 190 24.22 7.76 4.34
CA ILE A 190 23.63 9.01 4.81
C ILE A 190 24.75 10.02 5.14
N LEU A 191 25.82 9.56 5.79
CA LEU A 191 26.96 10.43 6.13
C LEU A 191 27.74 10.91 4.90
N GLU A 192 27.66 10.20 3.78
CA GLU A 192 28.25 10.59 2.49
C GLU A 192 27.46 11.72 1.80
N GLN A 193 26.21 11.97 2.19
CA GLN A 193 25.43 13.07 1.64
C GLN A 193 25.93 14.42 2.14
N SER A 194 25.82 15.47 1.32
CA SER A 194 26.29 16.83 1.65
C SER A 194 25.71 17.39 2.95
N GLU A 195 24.41 17.15 3.18
CA GLU A 195 23.65 17.60 4.36
C GLU A 195 23.33 16.43 5.31
N LYS A 196 23.94 15.27 5.11
CA LYS A 196 23.75 14.07 5.93
C LYS A 196 22.26 13.75 6.12
N TYR A 197 21.79 13.67 7.37
CA TYR A 197 20.40 13.38 7.70
C TYR A 197 19.40 14.47 7.25
N ASP A 198 19.86 15.72 7.09
CA ASP A 198 19.03 16.84 6.64
C ASP A 198 18.95 16.92 5.10
N THR A 199 19.60 16.01 4.40
CA THR A 199 19.53 15.93 2.93
C THR A 199 18.11 15.69 2.47
N ASN A 200 17.55 16.61 1.68
CA ASN A 200 16.29 16.43 0.98
C ASN A 200 16.45 15.46 -0.19
N ILE A 201 15.67 14.37 -0.19
CA ILE A 201 15.79 13.27 -1.15
C ILE A 201 14.99 13.45 -2.45
N GLY A 202 14.20 14.55 -2.54
CA GLY A 202 13.36 14.84 -3.70
C GLY A 202 12.14 13.96 -3.84
N ASP A 203 11.39 14.17 -4.91
CA ASP A 203 10.17 13.40 -5.18
C ASP A 203 10.47 11.91 -5.30
N TYR A 204 9.72 11.10 -4.54
CA TYR A 204 9.88 9.63 -4.48
C TYR A 204 11.33 9.18 -4.18
N GLY A 205 12.14 10.02 -3.51
CA GLY A 205 13.54 9.72 -3.25
C GLY A 205 14.41 9.68 -4.52
N GLY A 206 14.09 10.51 -5.53
CA GLY A 206 14.74 10.49 -6.85
C GLY A 206 16.25 10.66 -6.84
N LYS A 207 16.83 11.19 -5.75
CA LYS A 207 18.28 11.35 -5.58
C LYS A 207 18.98 10.11 -5.01
N LEU A 208 18.24 9.05 -4.64
CA LEU A 208 18.76 7.85 -4.01
C LEU A 208 18.69 6.63 -4.94
N SER A 209 19.66 5.72 -4.81
CA SER A 209 19.60 4.41 -5.47
C SER A 209 18.48 3.55 -4.89
N GLY A 210 18.03 2.51 -5.63
CA GLY A 210 17.00 1.57 -5.16
C GLY A 210 17.37 0.93 -3.82
N GLY A 211 18.61 0.50 -3.66
CA GLY A 211 19.11 -0.08 -2.42
C GLY A 211 19.17 0.90 -1.25
N GLN A 212 19.48 2.18 -1.49
CA GLN A 212 19.43 3.23 -0.48
C GLN A 212 17.98 3.50 -0.02
N LYS A 213 17.03 3.60 -0.95
CA LYS A 213 15.61 3.74 -0.65
C LYS A 213 15.09 2.60 0.22
N GLN A 214 15.45 1.36 -0.15
CA GLN A 214 15.00 0.18 0.59
C GLN A 214 15.54 0.17 2.02
N ARG A 215 16.83 0.53 2.22
CA ARG A 215 17.41 0.64 3.57
C ARG A 215 16.72 1.70 4.43
N LEU A 216 16.29 2.83 3.85
CA LEU A 216 15.48 3.83 4.58
C LEU A 216 14.10 3.28 4.96
N THR A 217 13.47 2.50 4.09
CA THR A 217 12.18 1.85 4.40
C THR A 217 12.34 0.82 5.52
N ILE A 218 13.45 0.07 5.53
CA ILE A 218 13.78 -0.86 6.61
C ILE A 218 14.06 -0.09 7.92
N ALA A 219 14.79 1.05 7.86
CA ALA A 219 15.00 1.92 9.02
C ALA A 219 13.69 2.39 9.66
N ARG A 220 12.69 2.78 8.85
CA ARG A 220 11.33 3.08 9.34
C ARG A 220 10.71 1.91 10.11
N ALA A 221 10.82 0.70 9.55
CA ALA A 221 10.27 -0.49 10.18
C ALA A 221 11.00 -0.84 11.47
N MET A 222 12.33 -0.64 11.55
CA MET A 222 13.12 -0.82 12.75
C MET A 222 12.74 0.19 13.84
N LEU A 223 12.63 1.48 13.49
CA LEU A 223 12.23 2.54 14.40
C LEU A 223 10.85 2.30 15.01
N LYS A 224 9.91 1.84 14.20
CA LYS A 224 8.55 1.50 14.63
C LYS A 224 8.50 0.32 15.58
N CYS A 225 9.46 -0.59 15.53
CA CYS A 225 9.58 -1.78 16.35
C CYS A 225 8.28 -2.62 16.46
N PRO A 226 7.68 -3.06 15.34
CA PRO A 226 6.39 -3.75 15.32
C PRO A 226 6.48 -5.15 15.93
N SER A 227 5.34 -5.70 16.40
CA SER A 227 5.25 -7.10 16.82
C SER A 227 5.05 -8.05 15.64
N ILE A 228 4.43 -7.56 14.56
CA ILE A 228 4.10 -8.29 13.33
C ILE A 228 4.75 -7.59 12.16
N LEU A 229 5.51 -8.33 11.38
CA LEU A 229 6.23 -7.82 10.21
C LEU A 229 5.71 -8.48 8.94
N ILE A 230 5.41 -7.68 7.93
CA ILE A 230 5.07 -8.14 6.59
C ILE A 230 6.21 -7.70 5.66
N LEU A 231 6.82 -8.66 4.97
CA LEU A 231 7.88 -8.42 3.98
C LEU A 231 7.37 -8.84 2.61
N ASP A 232 7.22 -7.88 1.68
CA ASP A 232 6.78 -8.15 0.31
C ASP A 232 7.92 -7.84 -0.67
N GLU A 233 8.60 -8.89 -1.15
CA GLU A 233 9.67 -8.85 -2.17
C GLU A 233 10.79 -7.81 -1.91
N ALA A 234 11.17 -7.61 -0.67
CA ALA A 234 12.05 -6.51 -0.24
C ALA A 234 13.46 -6.47 -0.89
N THR A 235 13.84 -7.45 -1.73
CA THR A 235 15.20 -7.58 -2.29
C THR A 235 15.26 -7.75 -3.81
N SER A 236 14.18 -7.55 -4.55
CA SER A 236 14.16 -7.69 -6.02
C SER A 236 14.85 -6.50 -6.72
N SER A 237 15.58 -6.78 -7.82
CA SER A 237 16.13 -5.79 -8.75
C SER A 237 17.29 -4.91 -8.25
N LEU A 238 18.15 -5.43 -7.34
CA LEU A 238 19.29 -4.70 -6.77
C LEU A 238 20.63 -5.32 -7.17
N ASP A 239 21.70 -4.52 -7.09
CA ASP A 239 23.06 -5.01 -7.22
C ASP A 239 23.45 -5.91 -6.02
N SER A 240 24.39 -6.84 -6.24
CA SER A 240 24.75 -7.88 -5.25
C SER A 240 25.26 -7.32 -3.91
N GLU A 241 25.94 -6.16 -3.91
CA GLU A 241 26.45 -5.56 -2.67
C GLU A 241 25.30 -4.93 -1.86
N SER A 242 24.46 -4.14 -2.52
CA SER A 242 23.24 -3.56 -1.91
C SER A 242 22.30 -4.64 -1.41
N GLU A 243 22.15 -5.72 -2.16
CA GLU A 243 21.33 -6.87 -1.77
C GLU A 243 21.80 -7.49 -0.45
N LYS A 244 23.11 -7.72 -0.29
CA LYS A 244 23.67 -8.29 0.95
C LYS A 244 23.40 -7.38 2.15
N LYS A 245 23.63 -6.06 2.01
CA LYS A 245 23.35 -5.08 3.08
C LYS A 245 21.87 -5.03 3.47
N ILE A 246 20.98 -5.17 2.50
CA ILE A 246 19.52 -5.23 2.73
C ILE A 246 19.13 -6.53 3.40
N GLN A 247 19.66 -7.67 2.95
CA GLN A 247 19.37 -8.98 3.56
C GLN A 247 19.83 -9.01 5.03
N ASP A 248 21.02 -8.50 5.34
CA ASP A 248 21.51 -8.38 6.72
C ASP A 248 20.58 -7.49 7.58
N ALA A 249 20.07 -6.40 7.00
CA ALA A 249 19.12 -5.52 7.69
C ALA A 249 17.76 -6.20 7.94
N ILE A 250 17.25 -6.95 6.95
CA ILE A 250 16.02 -7.74 7.08
C ILE A 250 16.19 -8.83 8.14
N ASP A 251 17.28 -9.57 8.12
CA ASP A 251 17.57 -10.61 9.09
C ASP A 251 17.56 -10.04 10.52
N LYS A 252 18.16 -8.86 10.74
CA LYS A 252 18.12 -8.14 12.03
C LYS A 252 16.71 -7.71 12.40
N LEU A 253 15.95 -7.13 11.45
CA LEU A 253 14.58 -6.66 11.66
C LEU A 253 13.65 -7.80 12.07
N MET A 254 13.87 -9.02 11.57
CA MET A 254 13.04 -10.20 11.86
C MET A 254 13.27 -10.79 13.26
N ILE A 255 14.40 -10.51 13.91
CA ILE A 255 14.75 -11.10 15.23
C ILE A 255 13.64 -10.83 16.26
N GLY A 256 13.06 -11.89 16.80
CA GLY A 256 12.01 -11.82 17.83
C GLY A 256 10.65 -11.31 17.34
N LYS A 257 10.45 -11.15 16.03
CA LYS A 257 9.18 -10.71 15.44
C LYS A 257 8.41 -11.89 14.86
N THR A 258 7.11 -11.70 14.73
CA THR A 258 6.25 -12.60 13.94
C THR A 258 6.21 -12.09 12.52
N SER A 259 6.65 -12.90 11.55
CA SER A 259 6.89 -12.40 10.20
C SER A 259 6.09 -13.18 9.16
N LEU A 260 5.38 -12.46 8.29
CA LEU A 260 4.80 -12.97 7.05
C LEU A 260 5.64 -12.47 5.87
N ILE A 261 6.22 -13.40 5.12
CA ILE A 261 7.22 -13.10 4.10
C ILE A 261 6.71 -13.56 2.74
N ILE A 262 6.57 -12.63 1.80
CA ILE A 262 6.37 -12.92 0.40
C ILE A 262 7.74 -12.86 -0.24
N ALA A 263 8.36 -14.02 -0.46
CA ALA A 263 9.72 -14.08 -0.98
C ALA A 263 9.76 -14.78 -2.34
N HIS A 264 10.56 -14.20 -3.23
CA HIS A 264 10.95 -14.83 -4.48
C HIS A 264 12.32 -15.53 -4.35
N LYS A 265 13.13 -15.21 -3.31
CA LYS A 265 14.46 -15.80 -3.11
C LYS A 265 14.43 -16.96 -2.14
N PHE A 266 14.87 -18.12 -2.60
CA PHE A 266 14.95 -19.33 -1.76
C PHE A 266 15.89 -19.20 -0.56
N SER A 267 16.90 -18.33 -0.64
CA SER A 267 17.80 -18.04 0.50
C SER A 267 17.07 -17.49 1.71
N THR A 268 16.02 -16.70 1.49
CA THR A 268 15.16 -16.18 2.55
C THR A 268 14.14 -17.22 3.00
N ILE A 269 13.51 -17.92 2.03
CA ILE A 269 12.47 -18.93 2.28
C ILE A 269 12.99 -20.08 3.15
N LYS A 270 14.21 -20.57 2.88
CA LYS A 270 14.85 -21.68 3.63
C LYS A 270 15.05 -21.39 5.12
N LYS A 271 15.15 -20.12 5.50
CA LYS A 271 15.34 -19.69 6.90
C LYS A 271 14.01 -19.59 7.68
N CYS A 272 12.87 -19.67 7.01
CA CYS A 272 11.56 -19.53 7.63
C CYS A 272 11.15 -20.80 8.38
N ASP A 273 10.47 -20.62 9.50
CA ASP A 273 9.98 -21.75 10.32
C ASP A 273 8.89 -22.55 9.61
N LYS A 274 8.13 -21.90 8.72
CA LYS A 274 7.05 -22.51 7.97
C LYS A 274 6.95 -21.88 6.58
N ILE A 275 6.63 -22.69 5.61
CA ILE A 275 6.40 -22.29 4.22
C ILE A 275 4.99 -22.73 3.83
N ILE A 276 4.26 -21.84 3.18
CA ILE A 276 2.92 -22.08 2.63
C ILE A 276 3.00 -21.91 1.11
N LEU A 277 2.78 -23.00 0.40
CA LEU A 277 2.72 -23.01 -1.06
C LEU A 277 1.31 -22.68 -1.53
N ILE A 278 1.17 -21.61 -2.31
CA ILE A 278 -0.11 -21.12 -2.80
C ILE A 278 -0.13 -21.19 -4.33
N ASP A 279 -1.20 -21.74 -4.87
CA ASP A 279 -1.49 -21.69 -6.30
C ASP A 279 -2.97 -21.37 -6.53
N LYS A 280 -3.24 -20.44 -7.47
CA LYS A 280 -4.60 -20.04 -7.87
C LYS A 280 -5.52 -19.75 -6.67
N GLY A 281 -4.99 -19.06 -5.67
CA GLY A 281 -5.75 -18.64 -4.48
C GLY A 281 -6.01 -19.75 -3.47
N ARG A 282 -5.38 -20.91 -3.57
CA ARG A 282 -5.53 -22.04 -2.62
C ARG A 282 -4.19 -22.46 -2.04
N ILE A 283 -4.20 -22.97 -0.83
CA ILE A 283 -3.02 -23.58 -0.22
C ILE A 283 -2.89 -25.00 -0.79
N LEU A 284 -1.76 -25.28 -1.43
CA LEU A 284 -1.43 -26.61 -1.97
C LEU A 284 -0.70 -27.46 -0.94
N ALA A 285 0.20 -26.86 -0.17
CA ALA A 285 1.00 -27.56 0.83
C ALA A 285 1.52 -26.55 1.88
N GLU A 286 1.79 -27.03 3.07
CA GLU A 286 2.48 -26.29 4.13
C GLU A 286 3.45 -27.20 4.86
N GLY A 287 4.58 -26.65 5.33
CA GLY A 287 5.62 -27.37 6.03
C GLY A 287 6.92 -26.58 6.10
N THR A 288 7.97 -27.20 6.59
CA THR A 288 9.34 -26.69 6.54
C THR A 288 9.94 -26.86 5.14
N HIS A 289 11.09 -26.24 4.88
CA HIS A 289 11.80 -26.39 3.60
C HIS A 289 12.10 -27.88 3.29
N ASP A 290 12.62 -28.61 4.29
CA ASP A 290 13.03 -30.02 4.15
C ASP A 290 11.83 -30.95 3.91
N GLU A 291 10.71 -30.68 4.57
CA GLU A 291 9.47 -31.43 4.35
C GLU A 291 8.93 -31.20 2.95
N LEU A 292 8.85 -29.96 2.48
CA LEU A 292 8.28 -29.64 1.17
C LEU A 292 9.17 -30.06 0.01
N ILE A 293 10.49 -30.00 0.12
CA ILE A 293 11.41 -30.44 -0.93
C ILE A 293 11.28 -31.95 -1.19
N ASN A 294 10.97 -32.73 -0.14
CA ASN A 294 10.84 -34.18 -0.22
C ASN A 294 9.42 -34.64 -0.58
N SER A 295 8.39 -33.87 -0.23
CA SER A 295 6.98 -34.28 -0.38
C SER A 295 6.23 -33.61 -1.53
N ASN A 296 6.68 -32.45 -2.04
CA ASN A 296 5.95 -31.65 -3.01
C ASN A 296 6.76 -31.34 -4.27
N SER A 297 6.39 -31.96 -5.39
CA SER A 297 7.08 -31.79 -6.68
C SER A 297 7.02 -30.35 -7.21
N SER A 298 5.92 -29.63 -6.99
CA SER A 298 5.79 -28.23 -7.43
C SER A 298 6.76 -27.32 -6.68
N TYR A 299 6.90 -27.50 -5.35
CA TYR A 299 7.87 -26.77 -4.56
C TYR A 299 9.32 -27.08 -4.97
N LYS A 300 9.61 -28.37 -5.22
CA LYS A 300 10.92 -28.83 -5.70
C LYS A 300 11.29 -28.18 -7.02
N ASN A 301 10.39 -28.21 -8.00
CA ASN A 301 10.60 -27.56 -9.30
C ASN A 301 10.83 -26.05 -9.18
N MET A 302 10.09 -25.35 -8.30
CA MET A 302 10.31 -23.92 -8.04
C MET A 302 11.70 -23.66 -7.45
N ASN A 303 12.18 -24.53 -6.56
CA ASN A 303 13.52 -24.40 -5.98
C ASN A 303 14.62 -24.62 -7.04
N GLU A 304 14.45 -25.57 -7.95
CA GLU A 304 15.41 -25.86 -9.02
C GLU A 304 15.50 -24.75 -10.07
N LEU A 305 14.39 -24.04 -10.36
CA LEU A 305 14.37 -22.92 -11.31
C LEU A 305 15.03 -21.64 -10.78
N GLN A 306 15.30 -21.55 -9.48
CA GLN A 306 15.91 -20.37 -8.84
C GLN A 306 17.33 -20.63 -8.31
N MET A 307 17.89 -21.80 -8.52
CA MET A 307 19.30 -22.12 -8.35
C MET A 307 20.10 -21.81 -9.62
#